data_a9ff167a93c5aa24cf1c63217095fe2f
#
_entry.id   a9ff167a93c5aa24cf1c63217095fe2f
#
_cell.length_a   1.000
_cell.length_b   1.000
_cell.length_c   1.000
_cell.angle_alpha   90.00
_cell.angle_beta   90.00
_cell.angle_gamma   90.00
#
_symmetry.space_group_name_H-M   'P 1'
#
loop_
_entity.id
_entity.type
_entity.pdbx_description
1 polymer ?
#
loop_
_entity_poly.entity_id
_entity_poly.type
_entity_poly.pdbx_seq_one_letter_code
_entity_poly.pdbx_strand_id
1 'polypeptide(L)'
;SEQGYGKASYWLGRLHTDGIGQLEKDTQKAMNYYRKAIEQGYEEAREWMGQLQKNLVDETITDIEIPQDKSDEELYKDAKNALEKAQFKTAYAYFSYLTQRNHAESFNELGDMYFYGRGMAINQAKALELYKKAATLDSVYGFFNVGFLYWNGPEEIQDPEQALQYLKKAVQMGYTYALSFIGDIYRTGPEELIDYAEAKRYYQKGVDVNEINAIKGMALLYLLGQGVTQNNAMGAFYLKKAADKGNAWAMYHLGRLYYYGEGIPVTP
;
A
#
# COMPACT_ATOMS: atom_id res chain seq x y z
N SER A 1 7.62 23.57 -14.60
CA SER A 1 6.16 23.58 -14.56
C SER A 1 5.67 22.13 -14.37
N GLU A 2 4.57 21.92 -13.68
CA GLU A 2 3.96 20.60 -13.45
C GLU A 2 3.69 19.82 -14.75
N GLN A 3 3.37 20.52 -15.84
CA GLN A 3 3.20 19.92 -17.17
C GLN A 3 4.46 19.24 -17.73
N GLY A 4 5.66 19.64 -17.32
CA GLY A 4 6.91 18.99 -17.74
C GLY A 4 7.07 17.59 -17.14
N TYR A 5 6.61 17.39 -15.91
CA TYR A 5 6.66 16.08 -15.25
C TYR A 5 5.61 15.12 -15.80
N GLY A 6 4.41 15.61 -16.14
CA GLY A 6 3.36 14.81 -16.77
C GLY A 6 3.80 14.23 -18.11
N LYS A 7 4.44 15.04 -18.96
CA LYS A 7 5.01 14.59 -20.22
C LYS A 7 6.12 13.55 -20.06
N ALA A 8 7.00 13.73 -19.06
CA ALA A 8 8.05 12.73 -18.76
C ALA A 8 7.44 11.39 -18.30
N SER A 9 6.45 11.43 -17.42
CA SER A 9 5.71 10.25 -16.98
C SER A 9 5.01 9.55 -18.16
N TYR A 10 4.39 10.30 -19.07
CA TYR A 10 3.79 9.74 -20.29
C TYR A 10 4.80 8.99 -21.16
N TRP A 11 5.98 9.57 -21.41
CA TRP A 11 7.00 8.90 -22.21
C TRP A 11 7.57 7.66 -21.54
N LEU A 12 7.72 7.65 -20.21
CA LEU A 12 8.07 6.44 -19.47
C LEU A 12 7.01 5.35 -19.63
N GLY A 13 5.72 5.73 -19.61
CA GLY A 13 4.61 4.83 -19.92
C GLY A 13 4.75 4.24 -21.34
N ARG A 14 5.03 5.07 -22.35
CA ARG A 14 5.25 4.63 -23.73
C ARG A 14 6.42 3.65 -23.85
N LEU A 15 7.54 3.93 -23.21
CA LEU A 15 8.72 3.04 -23.22
C LEU A 15 8.39 1.65 -22.70
N HIS A 16 7.60 1.54 -21.63
CA HIS A 16 7.16 0.25 -21.08
C HIS A 16 6.04 -0.40 -21.91
N THR A 17 5.20 0.37 -22.62
CA THR A 17 4.20 -0.16 -23.54
C THR A 17 4.85 -0.82 -24.76
N ASP A 18 5.83 -0.15 -25.34
CA ASP A 18 6.42 -0.54 -26.61
C ASP A 18 7.63 -1.49 -26.44
N GLY A 19 8.27 -1.49 -25.28
CA GLY A 19 9.46 -2.30 -24.99
C GLY A 19 10.68 -1.84 -25.81
N ILE A 20 11.04 -0.57 -25.75
CA ILE A 20 12.08 0.05 -26.59
C ILE A 20 13.46 -0.15 -25.95
N GLY A 21 14.41 -0.58 -26.76
CA GLY A 21 15.81 -0.79 -26.35
C GLY A 21 15.99 -2.08 -25.55
N GLN A 22 16.56 -1.98 -24.35
CA GLN A 22 16.73 -3.11 -23.41
C GLN A 22 15.56 -3.25 -22.40
N LEU A 23 14.56 -2.38 -22.51
CA LEU A 23 13.38 -2.43 -21.65
C LEU A 23 12.39 -3.47 -22.18
N GLU A 24 12.05 -4.44 -21.35
CA GLU A 24 10.95 -5.36 -21.62
C GLU A 24 9.60 -4.63 -21.53
N LYS A 25 8.63 -5.12 -22.32
CA LYS A 25 7.24 -4.66 -22.20
C LYS A 25 6.72 -4.95 -20.80
N ASP A 26 6.24 -3.92 -20.12
CA ASP A 26 5.67 -4.01 -18.78
C ASP A 26 4.40 -3.16 -18.72
N THR A 27 3.27 -3.82 -19.00
CA THR A 27 1.95 -3.18 -19.02
C THR A 27 1.62 -2.50 -17.69
N GLN A 28 2.04 -3.09 -16.58
CA GLN A 28 1.76 -2.55 -15.25
C GLN A 28 2.55 -1.26 -14.99
N LYS A 29 3.84 -1.25 -15.32
CA LYS A 29 4.65 -0.02 -15.22
C LYS A 29 4.13 1.05 -16.17
N ALA A 30 3.77 0.66 -17.41
CA ALA A 30 3.17 1.58 -18.36
C ALA A 30 1.92 2.25 -17.79
N MET A 31 0.98 1.48 -17.24
CA MET A 31 -0.24 2.00 -16.62
C MET A 31 0.05 2.92 -15.42
N ASN A 32 1.01 2.57 -14.58
CA ASN A 32 1.40 3.42 -13.44
C ASN A 32 1.96 4.77 -13.90
N TYR A 33 2.79 4.77 -14.95
CA TYR A 33 3.31 6.00 -15.53
C TYR A 33 2.25 6.84 -16.23
N TYR A 34 1.31 6.23 -16.96
CA TYR A 34 0.19 6.97 -17.56
C TYR A 34 -0.73 7.57 -16.50
N ARG A 35 -1.01 6.85 -15.40
CA ARG A 35 -1.78 7.41 -14.29
C ARG A 35 -1.09 8.64 -13.72
N LYS A 36 0.21 8.53 -13.41
CA LYS A 36 0.99 9.65 -12.91
C LYS A 36 1.01 10.83 -13.89
N ALA A 37 1.05 10.55 -15.18
CA ALA A 37 0.94 11.58 -16.22
C ALA A 37 -0.42 12.30 -16.18
N ILE A 38 -1.52 11.55 -16.03
CA ILE A 38 -2.88 12.08 -15.92
C ILE A 38 -3.03 12.94 -14.65
N GLU A 39 -2.57 12.47 -13.51
CA GLU A 39 -2.55 13.21 -12.23
C GLU A 39 -1.76 14.52 -12.35
N GLN A 40 -0.74 14.56 -13.21
CA GLN A 40 0.07 15.73 -13.52
C GLN A 40 -0.50 16.56 -14.69
N GLY A 41 -1.75 16.31 -15.09
CA GLY A 41 -2.49 17.10 -16.11
C GLY A 41 -2.13 16.80 -17.56
N TYR A 42 -1.46 15.65 -17.85
CA TYR A 42 -1.13 15.25 -19.22
C TYR A 42 -2.22 14.31 -19.78
N GLU A 43 -3.26 14.90 -20.35
CA GLU A 43 -4.49 14.20 -20.78
C GLU A 43 -4.29 13.16 -21.89
N GLU A 44 -3.29 13.31 -22.76
CA GLU A 44 -3.01 12.32 -23.83
C GLU A 44 -2.72 10.91 -23.27
N ALA A 45 -2.28 10.83 -22.02
CA ALA A 45 -2.05 9.55 -21.35
C ALA A 45 -3.33 8.74 -21.13
N ARG A 46 -4.52 9.38 -21.11
CA ARG A 46 -5.82 8.69 -20.96
C ARG A 46 -6.11 7.75 -22.12
N GLU A 47 -5.81 8.17 -23.34
CA GLU A 47 -6.03 7.33 -24.53
C GLU A 47 -5.19 6.06 -24.47
N TRP A 48 -3.91 6.20 -24.17
CA TRP A 48 -2.98 5.06 -24.06
C TRP A 48 -3.33 4.15 -22.92
N MET A 49 -3.73 4.71 -21.79
CA MET A 49 -4.23 3.95 -20.66
C MET A 49 -5.49 3.15 -21.04
N GLY A 50 -6.42 3.78 -21.78
CA GLY A 50 -7.61 3.10 -22.28
C GLY A 50 -7.30 1.97 -23.26
N GLN A 51 -6.31 2.11 -24.13
CA GLN A 51 -5.86 1.06 -25.06
C GLN A 51 -5.25 -0.12 -24.28
N LEU A 52 -4.42 0.14 -23.26
CA LEU A 52 -3.88 -0.91 -22.41
C LEU A 52 -4.98 -1.62 -21.60
N GLN A 53 -5.97 -0.87 -21.12
CA GLN A 53 -7.11 -1.43 -20.40
C GLN A 53 -7.96 -2.41 -21.22
N LYS A 54 -8.08 -2.20 -22.54
CA LYS A 54 -8.78 -3.15 -23.44
C LYS A 54 -8.10 -4.52 -23.52
N ASN A 55 -6.82 -4.61 -23.21
CA ASN A 55 -6.06 -5.85 -23.20
C ASN A 55 -6.00 -6.50 -21.79
N LEU A 56 -6.73 -5.92 -20.83
CA LEU A 56 -6.79 -6.44 -19.48
C LEU A 56 -7.60 -7.73 -19.39
N VAL A 57 -7.49 -8.36 -18.24
CA VAL A 57 -8.29 -9.54 -17.88
C VAL A 57 -9.77 -9.15 -17.96
N ASP A 58 -10.51 -9.84 -18.82
CA ASP A 58 -11.97 -9.83 -18.78
C ASP A 58 -12.41 -10.74 -17.64
N GLU A 59 -13.31 -10.28 -16.79
CA GLU A 59 -13.85 -11.07 -15.67
C GLU A 59 -14.61 -12.34 -16.15
N THR A 60 -14.95 -12.39 -17.44
CA THR A 60 -15.62 -13.54 -18.08
C THR A 60 -14.64 -14.60 -18.63
N ILE A 61 -13.37 -14.59 -18.18
CA ILE A 61 -12.37 -15.57 -18.67
C ILE A 61 -12.82 -16.99 -18.35
N THR A 62 -13.22 -17.71 -19.39
CA THR A 62 -13.58 -19.15 -19.35
C THR A 62 -12.54 -20.04 -19.99
N ASP A 63 -11.51 -19.46 -20.62
CA ASP A 63 -10.59 -20.18 -21.51
C ASP A 63 -9.39 -20.82 -20.78
N ILE A 64 -9.27 -20.57 -19.46
CA ILE A 64 -8.20 -21.16 -18.65
C ILE A 64 -8.73 -22.43 -17.97
N GLU A 65 -8.18 -23.56 -18.37
CA GLU A 65 -8.47 -24.84 -17.73
C GLU A 65 -7.91 -24.88 -16.31
N ILE A 66 -8.78 -25.20 -15.35
CA ILE A 66 -8.40 -25.35 -13.95
C ILE A 66 -7.99 -26.81 -13.71
N PRO A 67 -6.74 -27.09 -13.29
CA PRO A 67 -6.30 -28.45 -12.98
C PRO A 67 -7.17 -29.05 -11.86
N GLN A 68 -7.86 -30.18 -12.18
CA GLN A 68 -8.77 -30.84 -11.24
C GLN A 68 -8.08 -31.82 -10.30
N ASP A 69 -6.83 -32.18 -10.60
CA ASP A 69 -5.97 -33.07 -9.83
C ASP A 69 -5.18 -32.39 -8.70
N LYS A 70 -5.27 -31.07 -8.61
CA LYS A 70 -4.55 -30.25 -7.61
C LYS A 70 -5.42 -29.90 -6.41
N SER A 71 -4.80 -29.89 -5.24
CA SER A 71 -5.38 -29.33 -4.03
C SER A 71 -5.52 -27.80 -4.14
N ASP A 72 -6.38 -27.20 -3.30
CA ASP A 72 -6.56 -25.75 -3.25
C ASP A 72 -5.23 -25.01 -2.93
N GLU A 73 -4.39 -25.61 -2.07
CA GLU A 73 -3.08 -25.07 -1.70
C GLU A 73 -2.08 -25.09 -2.88
N GLU A 74 -2.04 -26.18 -3.64
CA GLU A 74 -1.20 -26.28 -4.84
C GLU A 74 -1.66 -25.29 -5.91
N LEU A 75 -2.98 -25.18 -6.11
CA LEU A 75 -3.55 -24.25 -7.07
C LEU A 75 -3.30 -22.80 -6.67
N TYR A 76 -3.38 -22.48 -5.36
CA TYR A 76 -3.02 -21.15 -4.84
C TYR A 76 -1.54 -20.83 -5.10
N LYS A 77 -0.64 -21.75 -4.87
CA LYS A 77 0.79 -21.60 -5.17
C LYS A 77 1.04 -21.37 -6.66
N ASP A 78 0.34 -22.10 -7.51
CA ASP A 78 0.44 -21.90 -8.97
C ASP A 78 -0.11 -20.53 -9.39
N ALA A 79 -1.21 -20.08 -8.79
CA ALA A 79 -1.76 -18.75 -9.02
C ALA A 79 -0.77 -17.64 -8.62
N LYS A 80 -0.10 -17.79 -7.47
CA LYS A 80 0.97 -16.87 -7.02
C LYS A 80 2.13 -16.86 -8.01
N ASN A 81 2.60 -18.00 -8.45
CA ASN A 81 3.67 -18.12 -9.43
C ASN A 81 3.28 -17.50 -10.78
N ALA A 82 2.04 -17.70 -11.23
CA ALA A 82 1.51 -17.05 -12.43
C ALA A 82 1.48 -15.50 -12.26
N LEU A 83 1.09 -15.02 -11.08
CA LEU A 83 1.08 -13.57 -10.77
C LEU A 83 2.49 -12.98 -10.81
N GLU A 84 3.49 -13.66 -10.24
CA GLU A 84 4.91 -13.24 -10.27
C GLU A 84 5.48 -13.19 -11.69
N LYS A 85 5.03 -14.11 -12.56
CA LYS A 85 5.40 -14.16 -13.99
C LYS A 85 4.55 -13.22 -14.87
N ALA A 86 3.73 -12.36 -14.28
CA ALA A 86 2.79 -11.47 -14.96
C ALA A 86 1.79 -12.22 -15.90
N GLN A 87 1.53 -13.49 -15.63
CA GLN A 87 0.51 -14.29 -16.29
C GLN A 87 -0.86 -14.02 -15.64
N PHE A 88 -1.32 -12.79 -15.76
CA PHE A 88 -2.46 -12.26 -14.98
C PHE A 88 -3.77 -13.00 -15.25
N LYS A 89 -4.01 -13.48 -16.48
CA LYS A 89 -5.20 -14.24 -16.82
C LYS A 89 -5.26 -15.56 -16.04
N THR A 90 -4.15 -16.29 -16.02
CA THR A 90 -4.04 -17.55 -15.27
C THR A 90 -4.17 -17.31 -13.77
N ALA A 91 -3.48 -16.33 -13.23
CA ALA A 91 -3.58 -15.96 -11.81
C ALA A 91 -5.02 -15.62 -11.42
N TYR A 92 -5.68 -14.78 -12.22
CA TYR A 92 -7.07 -14.40 -11.99
C TYR A 92 -8.01 -15.62 -12.01
N ALA A 93 -7.90 -16.49 -13.03
CA ALA A 93 -8.74 -17.67 -13.15
C ALA A 93 -8.59 -18.61 -11.93
N TYR A 94 -7.35 -18.86 -11.51
CA TYR A 94 -7.07 -19.73 -10.36
C TYR A 94 -7.54 -19.12 -9.05
N PHE A 95 -7.24 -17.83 -8.78
CA PHE A 95 -7.77 -17.18 -7.59
C PHE A 95 -9.30 -17.11 -7.60
N SER A 96 -9.93 -16.79 -8.75
CA SER A 96 -11.39 -16.75 -8.86
C SER A 96 -12.02 -18.10 -8.57
N TYR A 97 -11.45 -19.19 -9.05
CA TYR A 97 -11.89 -20.54 -8.73
C TYR A 97 -11.78 -20.82 -7.22
N LEU A 98 -10.66 -20.47 -6.61
CA LEU A 98 -10.42 -20.69 -5.18
C LEU A 98 -11.35 -19.83 -4.30
N THR A 99 -11.73 -18.62 -4.74
CA THR A 99 -12.72 -17.81 -3.99
C THR A 99 -14.11 -18.45 -3.96
N GLN A 100 -14.51 -19.18 -4.99
CA GLN A 100 -15.77 -19.96 -4.98
C GLN A 100 -15.74 -21.08 -3.94
N ARG A 101 -14.55 -21.50 -3.51
CA ARG A 101 -14.31 -22.49 -2.47
C ARG A 101 -14.02 -21.87 -1.09
N ASN A 102 -14.24 -20.56 -0.94
CA ASN A 102 -13.98 -19.77 0.27
C ASN A 102 -12.51 -19.79 0.72
N HIS A 103 -11.56 -19.83 -0.21
CA HIS A 103 -10.15 -19.70 0.11
C HIS A 103 -9.80 -18.26 0.43
N ALA A 104 -9.56 -17.95 1.70
CA ALA A 104 -9.44 -16.60 2.23
C ALA A 104 -8.30 -15.78 1.56
N GLU A 105 -7.12 -16.39 1.39
CA GLU A 105 -5.95 -15.75 0.80
C GLU A 105 -6.20 -15.38 -0.67
N SER A 106 -6.98 -16.19 -1.40
CA SER A 106 -7.33 -15.87 -2.79
C SER A 106 -8.22 -14.65 -2.93
N PHE A 107 -9.08 -14.39 -1.95
CA PHE A 107 -9.83 -13.13 -1.90
C PHE A 107 -8.88 -11.93 -1.73
N ASN A 108 -7.84 -12.03 -0.89
CA ASN A 108 -6.84 -10.98 -0.75
C ASN A 108 -6.07 -10.75 -2.05
N GLU A 109 -5.59 -11.82 -2.69
CA GLU A 109 -4.82 -11.70 -3.94
C GLU A 109 -5.65 -11.09 -5.08
N LEU A 110 -6.91 -11.49 -5.22
CA LEU A 110 -7.82 -10.84 -6.17
C LEU A 110 -8.07 -9.37 -5.80
N GLY A 111 -8.24 -9.07 -4.52
CA GLY A 111 -8.32 -7.71 -4.02
C GLY A 111 -7.09 -6.89 -4.41
N ASP A 112 -5.89 -7.44 -4.23
CA ASP A 112 -4.63 -6.83 -4.64
C ASP A 112 -4.56 -6.63 -6.16
N MET A 113 -5.04 -7.58 -6.96
CA MET A 113 -5.09 -7.42 -8.42
C MET A 113 -5.95 -6.22 -8.81
N TYR A 114 -7.11 -6.00 -8.20
CA TYR A 114 -7.95 -4.82 -8.42
C TYR A 114 -7.36 -3.55 -7.82
N PHE A 115 -6.75 -3.63 -6.64
CA PHE A 115 -6.17 -2.47 -5.96
C PHE A 115 -4.98 -1.88 -6.72
N TYR A 116 -4.07 -2.74 -7.18
CA TYR A 116 -2.87 -2.34 -7.92
C TYR A 116 -3.07 -2.32 -9.44
N GLY A 117 -4.19 -2.82 -9.96
CA GLY A 117 -4.46 -2.94 -11.38
C GLY A 117 -3.58 -3.99 -12.06
N ARG A 118 -3.29 -5.10 -11.40
CA ARG A 118 -2.45 -6.19 -11.93
C ARG A 118 -3.23 -6.99 -12.97
N GLY A 119 -3.02 -6.66 -14.25
CA GLY A 119 -3.70 -7.30 -15.36
C GLY A 119 -5.14 -6.85 -15.57
N MET A 120 -5.63 -5.86 -14.84
CA MET A 120 -6.99 -5.34 -14.93
C MET A 120 -7.05 -3.85 -14.56
N ALA A 121 -8.17 -3.20 -14.80
CA ALA A 121 -8.37 -1.83 -14.36
C ALA A 121 -8.37 -1.74 -12.82
N ILE A 122 -7.76 -0.67 -12.29
CA ILE A 122 -7.85 -0.41 -10.85
C ILE A 122 -9.30 -0.19 -10.48
N ASN A 123 -9.72 -0.91 -9.44
CA ASN A 123 -11.04 -0.78 -8.85
C ASN A 123 -10.94 -0.99 -7.34
N GLN A 124 -10.74 0.10 -6.59
CA GLN A 124 -10.56 0.04 -5.15
C GLN A 124 -11.85 -0.35 -4.41
N ALA A 125 -13.03 -0.05 -4.97
CA ALA A 125 -14.30 -0.49 -4.41
C ALA A 125 -14.42 -2.02 -4.49
N LYS A 126 -14.06 -2.61 -5.64
CA LYS A 126 -14.03 -4.07 -5.80
C LYS A 126 -12.97 -4.73 -4.90
N ALA A 127 -11.80 -4.10 -4.77
CA ALA A 127 -10.76 -4.57 -3.85
C ALA A 127 -11.29 -4.60 -2.41
N LEU A 128 -11.98 -3.54 -1.97
CA LEU A 128 -12.60 -3.48 -0.64
C LEU A 128 -13.61 -4.61 -0.41
N GLU A 129 -14.47 -4.90 -1.39
CA GLU A 129 -15.42 -6.03 -1.30
C GLU A 129 -14.69 -7.36 -1.09
N LEU A 130 -13.63 -7.60 -1.86
CA LEU A 130 -12.84 -8.84 -1.78
C LEU A 130 -12.08 -8.94 -0.45
N TYR A 131 -11.46 -7.86 0.02
CA TYR A 131 -10.80 -7.82 1.32
C TYR A 131 -11.78 -8.05 2.48
N LYS A 132 -13.00 -7.51 2.39
CA LYS A 132 -14.07 -7.79 3.37
C LYS A 132 -14.43 -9.28 3.37
N LYS A 133 -14.51 -9.91 2.20
CA LYS A 133 -14.73 -11.37 2.12
C LYS A 133 -13.60 -12.14 2.79
N ALA A 134 -12.34 -11.79 2.51
CA ALA A 134 -11.20 -12.38 3.20
C ALA A 134 -11.28 -12.19 4.73
N ALA A 135 -11.64 -11.01 5.20
CA ALA A 135 -11.81 -10.71 6.63
C ALA A 135 -12.93 -11.55 7.27
N THR A 136 -14.06 -11.80 6.57
CA THR A 136 -15.13 -12.71 7.07
C THR A 136 -14.69 -14.17 7.21
N LEU A 137 -13.58 -14.53 6.56
CA LEU A 137 -12.92 -15.84 6.65
C LEU A 137 -11.69 -15.79 7.58
N ASP A 138 -11.65 -14.83 8.50
CA ASP A 138 -10.59 -14.62 9.50
C ASP A 138 -9.19 -14.42 8.89
N SER A 139 -9.06 -13.92 7.64
CA SER A 139 -7.77 -13.54 7.08
C SER A 139 -7.23 -12.29 7.76
N VAL A 140 -6.06 -12.39 8.36
CA VAL A 140 -5.35 -11.25 8.97
C VAL A 140 -5.04 -10.15 7.96
N TYR A 141 -4.67 -10.54 6.74
CA TYR A 141 -4.45 -9.60 5.64
C TYR A 141 -5.76 -8.94 5.17
N GLY A 142 -6.87 -9.69 5.19
CA GLY A 142 -8.20 -9.14 4.91
C GLY A 142 -8.55 -8.00 5.88
N PHE A 143 -8.38 -8.23 7.18
CA PHE A 143 -8.59 -7.17 8.19
C PHE A 143 -7.69 -5.97 7.96
N PHE A 144 -6.40 -6.19 7.73
CA PHE A 144 -5.46 -5.09 7.47
C PHE A 144 -5.83 -4.31 6.21
N ASN A 145 -6.07 -4.99 5.08
CA ASN A 145 -6.34 -4.35 3.80
C ASN A 145 -7.65 -3.56 3.79
N VAL A 146 -8.69 -4.05 4.48
CA VAL A 146 -9.93 -3.27 4.70
C VAL A 146 -9.63 -2.01 5.48
N GLY A 147 -8.94 -2.12 6.61
CA GLY A 147 -8.57 -0.97 7.43
C GLY A 147 -7.68 0.02 6.70
N PHE A 148 -6.73 -0.48 5.92
CA PHE A 148 -5.88 0.35 5.07
C PHE A 148 -6.68 1.14 4.02
N LEU A 149 -7.63 0.50 3.33
CA LEU A 149 -8.47 1.17 2.34
C LEU A 149 -9.44 2.19 2.97
N TYR A 150 -9.99 1.90 4.12
CA TYR A 150 -10.81 2.88 4.85
C TYR A 150 -10.01 4.09 5.33
N TRP A 151 -8.69 3.95 5.54
CA TRP A 151 -7.82 5.06 5.94
C TRP A 151 -7.23 5.82 4.76
N ASN A 152 -6.70 5.12 3.74
CA ASN A 152 -5.91 5.69 2.65
C ASN A 152 -6.59 5.62 1.28
N GLY A 153 -7.80 5.10 1.20
CA GLY A 153 -8.54 4.99 -0.07
C GLY A 153 -9.06 6.34 -0.56
N PRO A 154 -9.78 6.34 -1.70
CA PRO A 154 -10.48 7.52 -2.19
C PRO A 154 -11.53 8.00 -1.17
N GLU A 155 -11.86 9.28 -1.23
CA GLU A 155 -12.76 9.95 -0.28
C GLU A 155 -14.10 9.21 -0.11
N GLU A 156 -14.63 8.64 -1.20
CA GLU A 156 -15.89 7.89 -1.21
C GLU A 156 -15.81 6.56 -0.42
N ILE A 157 -14.61 6.07 -0.16
CA ILE A 157 -14.36 4.83 0.59
C ILE A 157 -13.90 5.13 2.02
N GLN A 158 -13.30 6.30 2.26
CA GLN A 158 -12.71 6.61 3.56
C GLN A 158 -13.74 6.55 4.70
N ASP A 159 -13.34 5.83 5.76
CA ASP A 159 -14.04 5.72 7.02
C ASP A 159 -13.02 5.45 8.14
N PRO A 160 -12.46 6.49 8.76
CA PRO A 160 -11.42 6.33 9.77
C PRO A 160 -11.84 5.54 11.02
N GLU A 161 -13.12 5.55 11.37
CA GLU A 161 -13.65 4.76 12.49
C GLU A 161 -13.64 3.26 12.15
N GLN A 162 -14.13 2.91 10.97
CA GLN A 162 -14.06 1.54 10.45
C GLN A 162 -12.59 1.12 10.29
N ALA A 163 -11.72 2.01 9.78
CA ALA A 163 -10.29 1.73 9.67
C ALA A 163 -9.70 1.30 11.02
N LEU A 164 -9.99 2.04 12.09
CA LEU A 164 -9.54 1.69 13.45
C LEU A 164 -10.04 0.31 13.90
N GLN A 165 -11.32 -0.03 13.63
CA GLN A 165 -11.88 -1.32 14.02
C GLN A 165 -11.15 -2.48 13.34
N TYR A 166 -10.99 -2.39 12.02
CA TYR A 166 -10.33 -3.43 11.22
C TYR A 166 -8.84 -3.55 11.53
N LEU A 167 -8.12 -2.43 11.64
CA LEU A 167 -6.69 -2.43 11.98
C LEU A 167 -6.44 -2.97 13.39
N LYS A 168 -7.28 -2.62 14.37
CA LYS A 168 -7.20 -3.19 15.73
C LYS A 168 -7.40 -4.70 15.71
N LYS A 169 -8.31 -5.21 14.90
CA LYS A 169 -8.51 -6.65 14.74
C LYS A 169 -7.27 -7.32 14.12
N ALA A 170 -6.67 -6.72 13.08
CA ALA A 170 -5.42 -7.21 12.49
C ALA A 170 -4.28 -7.29 13.54
N VAL A 171 -4.14 -6.25 14.39
CA VAL A 171 -3.16 -6.26 15.50
C VAL A 171 -3.45 -7.37 16.51
N GLN A 172 -4.71 -7.60 16.88
CA GLN A 172 -5.09 -8.69 17.78
C GLN A 172 -4.73 -10.07 17.22
N MET A 173 -4.73 -10.22 15.90
CA MET A 173 -4.30 -11.42 15.18
C MET A 173 -2.79 -11.48 14.91
N GLY A 174 -2.03 -10.55 15.47
CA GLY A 174 -0.56 -10.54 15.39
C GLY A 174 0.04 -9.71 14.24
N TYR A 175 -0.75 -8.99 13.45
CA TYR A 175 -0.23 -8.18 12.35
C TYR A 175 0.26 -6.82 12.84
N THR A 176 1.49 -6.79 13.32
CA THR A 176 2.09 -5.62 14.00
C THR A 176 2.31 -4.41 13.10
N TYR A 177 2.38 -4.62 11.77
CA TYR A 177 2.48 -3.51 10.80
C TYR A 177 1.29 -2.54 10.87
N ALA A 178 0.11 -3.00 11.29
CA ALA A 178 -1.07 -2.17 11.49
C ALA A 178 -0.93 -1.16 12.65
N LEU A 179 0.05 -1.32 13.55
CA LEU A 179 0.25 -0.45 14.71
C LEU A 179 0.52 1.00 14.31
N SER A 180 1.35 1.22 13.29
CA SER A 180 1.66 2.56 12.80
C SER A 180 0.43 3.26 12.19
N PHE A 181 -0.39 2.52 11.44
CA PHE A 181 -1.62 3.08 10.86
C PHE A 181 -2.62 3.51 11.92
N ILE A 182 -2.79 2.71 12.99
CA ILE A 182 -3.65 3.10 14.13
C ILE A 182 -3.09 4.36 14.80
N GLY A 183 -1.76 4.42 15.00
CA GLY A 183 -1.09 5.61 15.53
C GLY A 183 -1.29 6.84 14.65
N ASP A 184 -1.20 6.68 13.32
CA ASP A 184 -1.41 7.76 12.36
C ASP A 184 -2.86 8.28 12.38
N ILE A 185 -3.87 7.39 12.48
CA ILE A 185 -5.28 7.78 12.60
C ILE A 185 -5.50 8.63 13.85
N TYR A 186 -4.97 8.21 15.01
CA TYR A 186 -5.08 8.98 16.24
C TYR A 186 -4.26 10.29 16.22
N ARG A 187 -3.23 10.38 15.40
CA ARG A 187 -2.39 11.58 15.30
C ARG A 187 -2.90 12.59 14.28
N THR A 188 -3.44 12.16 13.16
CA THR A 188 -3.75 13.01 11.99
C THR A 188 -5.13 12.77 11.38
N GLY A 189 -5.96 11.98 12.02
CA GLY A 189 -7.33 11.71 11.58
C GLY A 189 -8.27 12.91 11.76
N PRO A 190 -9.57 12.71 11.55
CA PRO A 190 -10.59 13.70 11.89
C PRO A 190 -10.45 14.17 13.33
N GLU A 191 -10.87 15.43 13.59
CA GLU A 191 -10.71 16.08 14.90
C GLU A 191 -11.24 15.24 16.05
N GLU A 192 -12.36 14.57 15.84
CA GLU A 192 -13.05 13.73 16.83
C GLU A 192 -12.24 12.48 17.22
N LEU A 193 -11.32 12.05 16.33
CA LEU A 193 -10.46 10.88 16.56
C LEU A 193 -9.06 11.25 17.04
N ILE A 194 -8.67 12.53 17.01
CA ILE A 194 -7.33 12.94 17.43
C ILE A 194 -7.15 12.66 18.91
N ASP A 195 -6.23 11.74 19.19
CA ASP A 195 -5.76 11.40 20.54
C ASP A 195 -4.27 11.07 20.52
N TYR A 196 -3.47 12.08 20.85
CA TYR A 196 -2.01 11.92 20.85
C TYR A 196 -1.50 10.93 21.91
N ALA A 197 -2.25 10.69 22.99
CA ALA A 197 -1.88 9.69 24.00
C ALA A 197 -2.05 8.28 23.42
N GLU A 198 -3.18 8.01 22.74
CA GLU A 198 -3.38 6.76 22.02
C GLU A 198 -2.40 6.61 20.85
N ALA A 199 -2.15 7.67 20.06
CA ALA A 199 -1.13 7.64 19.01
C ALA A 199 0.23 7.20 19.56
N LYS A 200 0.68 7.83 20.65
CA LYS A 200 1.93 7.46 21.33
C LYS A 200 1.92 6.02 21.80
N ARG A 201 0.81 5.56 22.38
CA ARG A 201 0.67 4.18 22.87
C ARG A 201 0.82 3.16 21.75
N TYR A 202 0.19 3.38 20.60
CA TYR A 202 0.29 2.49 19.46
C TYR A 202 1.66 2.55 18.80
N TYR A 203 2.23 3.75 18.64
CA TYR A 203 3.60 3.87 18.15
C TYR A 203 4.61 3.20 19.08
N GLN A 204 4.44 3.30 20.42
CA GLN A 204 5.32 2.62 21.35
C GLN A 204 5.27 1.10 21.17
N LYS A 205 4.09 0.50 21.04
CA LYS A 205 3.96 -0.93 20.72
C LYS A 205 4.68 -1.29 19.43
N GLY A 206 4.61 -0.45 18.40
CA GLY A 206 5.34 -0.66 17.15
C GLY A 206 6.86 -0.51 17.32
N VAL A 207 7.32 0.45 18.14
CA VAL A 207 8.73 0.61 18.50
C VAL A 207 9.27 -0.63 19.19
N ASP A 208 8.50 -1.26 20.08
CA ASP A 208 8.88 -2.44 20.85
C ASP A 208 9.09 -3.67 19.92
N VAL A 209 8.34 -3.75 18.84
CA VAL A 209 8.52 -4.78 17.80
C VAL A 209 9.36 -4.31 16.60
N ASN A 210 10.02 -3.16 16.73
CA ASN A 210 10.86 -2.58 15.69
C ASN A 210 10.15 -2.25 14.36
N GLU A 211 8.87 -1.94 14.38
CA GLU A 211 8.12 -1.49 13.19
C GLU A 211 8.57 -0.06 12.81
N ILE A 212 9.07 0.10 11.58
CA ILE A 212 9.79 1.31 11.14
C ILE A 212 8.88 2.54 11.10
N ASN A 213 7.63 2.40 10.63
CA ASN A 213 6.72 3.55 10.53
C ASN A 213 6.24 4.00 11.92
N ALA A 214 6.09 3.09 12.88
CA ALA A 214 5.80 3.47 14.26
C ALA A 214 6.98 4.21 14.92
N ILE A 215 8.23 3.78 14.64
CA ILE A 215 9.43 4.50 15.08
C ILE A 215 9.44 5.92 14.49
N LYS A 216 9.12 6.07 13.20
CA LYS A 216 8.95 7.38 12.54
C LYS A 216 7.82 8.19 13.18
N GLY A 217 6.67 7.60 13.46
CA GLY A 217 5.55 8.25 14.14
C GLY A 217 5.94 8.78 15.52
N MET A 218 6.69 8.00 16.30
CA MET A 218 7.21 8.42 17.60
C MET A 218 8.17 9.63 17.46
N ALA A 219 9.05 9.63 16.43
CA ALA A 219 9.90 10.79 16.14
C ALA A 219 9.07 12.05 15.89
N LEU A 220 8.00 11.94 15.08
CA LEU A 220 7.13 13.06 14.78
C LEU A 220 6.42 13.61 16.02
N LEU A 221 5.95 12.76 16.95
CA LEU A 221 5.34 13.23 18.19
C LEU A 221 6.31 14.14 18.97
N TYR A 222 7.57 13.74 19.11
CA TYR A 222 8.57 14.53 19.82
C TYR A 222 9.01 15.79 19.06
N LEU A 223 9.17 15.72 17.74
CA LEU A 223 9.56 16.89 16.94
C LEU A 223 8.48 17.97 16.90
N LEU A 224 7.21 17.55 16.88
CA LEU A 224 6.06 18.45 16.78
C LEU A 224 5.43 18.80 18.15
N GLY A 225 5.86 18.18 19.24
CA GLY A 225 5.25 18.38 20.56
C GLY A 225 3.80 17.89 20.65
N GLN A 226 3.44 16.86 19.87
CA GLN A 226 2.08 16.31 19.84
C GLN A 226 1.89 15.30 20.98
N GLY A 227 1.12 15.67 22.01
CA GLY A 227 0.87 14.85 23.20
C GLY A 227 2.09 14.61 24.09
N VAL A 228 3.20 15.25 23.80
CA VAL A 228 4.45 15.27 24.58
C VAL A 228 5.10 16.63 24.52
N THR A 229 5.94 16.97 25.47
CA THR A 229 6.79 18.16 25.37
C THR A 229 7.70 18.02 24.14
N GLN A 230 7.73 19.05 23.30
CA GLN A 230 8.60 19.07 22.12
C GLN A 230 10.06 18.82 22.53
N ASN A 231 10.71 17.90 21.86
CA ASN A 231 12.07 17.51 22.18
C ASN A 231 12.80 16.98 20.94
N ASN A 232 13.59 17.86 20.33
CA ASN A 232 14.33 17.54 19.12
C ASN A 232 15.38 16.42 19.33
N ALA A 233 15.97 16.32 20.52
CA ALA A 233 16.92 15.27 20.84
C ALA A 233 16.25 13.88 20.87
N MET A 234 15.06 13.79 21.47
CA MET A 234 14.25 12.57 21.41
C MET A 234 13.76 12.28 20.00
N GLY A 235 13.34 13.29 19.26
CA GLY A 235 12.98 13.14 17.85
C GLY A 235 14.14 12.57 17.02
N ALA A 236 15.34 13.14 17.19
CA ALA A 236 16.56 12.64 16.52
C ALA A 236 16.93 11.22 16.93
N PHE A 237 16.76 10.84 18.20
CA PHE A 237 16.97 9.48 18.67
C PHE A 237 16.09 8.49 17.88
N TYR A 238 14.80 8.76 17.75
CA TYR A 238 13.90 7.87 16.98
C TYR A 238 14.18 7.95 15.48
N LEU A 239 14.51 9.11 14.92
CA LEU A 239 14.94 9.22 13.52
C LEU A 239 16.18 8.39 13.25
N LYS A 240 17.18 8.44 14.15
CA LYS A 240 18.39 7.61 14.02
C LYS A 240 18.02 6.13 14.03
N LYS A 241 17.18 5.69 14.96
CA LYS A 241 16.72 4.29 15.03
C LYS A 241 16.04 3.83 13.74
N ALA A 242 15.25 4.70 13.07
CA ALA A 242 14.63 4.39 11.78
C ALA A 242 15.65 4.45 10.62
N ALA A 243 16.57 5.43 10.64
CA ALA A 243 17.63 5.58 9.64
C ALA A 243 18.59 4.38 9.63
N ASP A 244 18.98 3.89 10.81
CA ASP A 244 19.83 2.69 10.97
C ASP A 244 19.17 1.42 10.37
N LYS A 245 17.83 1.45 10.16
CA LYS A 245 17.05 0.42 9.47
C LYS A 245 16.83 0.71 7.98
N GLY A 246 17.49 1.71 7.42
CA GLY A 246 17.42 2.05 6.00
C GLY A 246 16.25 2.97 5.61
N ASN A 247 15.55 3.59 6.55
CA ASN A 247 14.46 4.50 6.21
C ASN A 247 14.99 5.83 5.66
N ALA A 248 14.86 6.05 4.35
CA ALA A 248 15.39 7.23 3.66
C ALA A 248 14.77 8.54 4.16
N TRP A 249 13.48 8.54 4.51
CA TRP A 249 12.82 9.72 5.09
C TRP A 249 13.45 10.10 6.43
N ALA A 250 13.71 9.12 7.29
CA ALA A 250 14.35 9.35 8.59
C ALA A 250 15.79 9.85 8.43
N MET A 251 16.56 9.29 7.47
CA MET A 251 17.91 9.77 7.15
C MET A 251 17.90 11.23 6.73
N TYR A 252 16.98 11.62 5.84
CA TYR A 252 16.84 12.99 5.38
C TYR A 252 16.52 13.96 6.55
N HIS A 253 15.51 13.61 7.36
CA HIS A 253 15.11 14.47 8.48
C HIS A 253 16.16 14.54 9.58
N LEU A 254 16.86 13.46 9.86
CA LEU A 254 17.97 13.44 10.80
C LEU A 254 19.11 14.33 10.30
N GLY A 255 19.45 14.24 9.01
CA GLY A 255 20.47 15.12 8.39
C GLY A 255 20.08 16.60 8.48
N ARG A 256 18.80 16.94 8.30
CA ARG A 256 18.31 18.31 8.48
C ARG A 256 18.48 18.79 9.93
N LEU A 257 18.10 17.99 10.92
CA LEU A 257 18.27 18.36 12.33
C LEU A 257 19.73 18.66 12.67
N TYR A 258 20.66 17.84 12.18
CA TYR A 258 22.11 18.10 12.35
C TYR A 258 22.58 19.35 11.62
N TYR A 259 22.14 19.55 10.37
CA TYR A 259 22.56 20.68 9.55
C TYR A 259 22.13 22.03 10.15
N TYR A 260 20.91 22.13 10.66
CA TYR A 260 20.38 23.37 11.25
C TYR A 260 20.71 23.51 12.74
N GLY A 261 21.29 22.50 13.38
CA GLY A 261 21.61 22.54 14.81
C GLY A 261 20.38 22.64 15.72
N GLU A 262 19.23 22.15 15.27
CA GLU A 262 17.96 22.27 16.00
C GLU A 262 17.93 21.34 17.23
N GLY A 263 18.56 21.78 18.33
CA GLY A 263 18.50 21.08 19.64
C GLY A 263 19.37 19.84 19.74
N ILE A 264 20.27 19.59 18.80
CA ILE A 264 21.25 18.51 18.83
C ILE A 264 22.64 19.14 18.79
N PRO A 265 23.60 18.72 19.63
CA PRO A 265 24.97 19.19 19.52
C PRO A 265 25.52 18.91 18.12
N VAL A 266 25.93 19.95 17.40
CA VAL A 266 26.66 19.80 16.15
C VAL A 266 28.01 19.19 16.54
N THR A 267 28.20 17.90 16.30
CA THR A 267 29.55 17.32 16.36
C THR A 267 30.28 17.70 15.10
N PRO A 268 31.45 18.34 15.18
CA PRO A 268 32.25 18.76 14.03
C PRO A 268 32.68 17.60 13.16
#